data_33692a62b2bc237ed8b5d9225ee94904
#
_entry.id   33692a62b2bc237ed8b5d9225ee94904
#
_cell.length_a   1.000
_cell.length_b   1.000
_cell.length_c   1.000
_cell.angle_alpha   90.00
_cell.angle_beta   90.00
_cell.angle_gamma   90.00
#
_symmetry.space_group_name_H-M   'P 1'
#
loop_
_entity.id
_entity.type
_entity.pdbx_description
1 polymer ?
#
loop_
_entity_poly.entity_id
_entity_poly.type
_entity_poly.pdbx_seq_one_letter_code
_entity_poly.pdbx_strand_id
1 'polypeptide(L)'
;MNRSILLLTLFLFSCSPNDNSMQENSILHDEKLRTFYTYVPSNIDKEMTLVVGLHGYTGNAKTFIRKGDADFNNFLEINNFIGAYPEGKSFYANGRRFSSWNDLAGSIGQGPKGDICDIDRDHYPYPPDCVNPHRCSWASCGDDIGFVEKVIDYHKNQYDIKSVIVIGMSNGGMLAQAIGCKLTDKVDAIINIEGMQALGMSCIPKKPLTMVIYGAKNDTTVPPEDILAADGYFYEPMKNTVNEWKNAFNCSNSSKKQISNPAEISEEHFYNCDGGVTITSILDHNNDHDWPKPYKWGINLLFAPILN
;
A
#
# COMPACT_ATOMS: atom_id res chain seq x y z
N MET A 1 4.28 -64.97 -7.11
CA MET A 1 3.42 -64.00 -6.43
C MET A 1 4.29 -63.12 -5.53
N ASN A 2 4.80 -62.00 -6.06
CA ASN A 2 5.59 -61.06 -5.25
C ASN A 2 4.67 -59.89 -4.85
N ARG A 3 4.44 -59.79 -3.54
CA ARG A 3 3.73 -58.64 -2.97
C ARG A 3 4.77 -57.54 -2.65
N SER A 4 4.77 -56.48 -3.42
CA SER A 4 5.49 -55.26 -3.09
C SER A 4 4.72 -54.52 -2.00
N ILE A 5 5.36 -54.35 -0.85
CA ILE A 5 4.87 -53.51 0.26
C ILE A 5 5.30 -52.08 -0.05
N LEU A 6 4.33 -51.21 -0.32
CA LEU A 6 4.51 -49.78 -0.48
C LEU A 6 4.62 -49.17 0.92
N LEU A 7 5.83 -48.77 1.34
CA LEU A 7 6.03 -48.01 2.57
C LEU A 7 5.61 -46.57 2.31
N LEU A 8 4.49 -46.18 2.90
CA LEU A 8 4.02 -44.80 2.93
C LEU A 8 4.77 -44.07 4.06
N THR A 9 5.81 -43.32 3.74
CA THR A 9 6.49 -42.45 4.71
C THR A 9 5.60 -41.24 4.97
N LEU A 10 4.93 -41.21 6.12
CA LEU A 10 4.29 -40.02 6.68
C LEU A 10 5.39 -39.06 7.12
N PHE A 11 5.57 -37.96 6.41
CA PHE A 11 6.30 -36.81 6.91
C PHE A 11 5.42 -36.05 7.92
N LEU A 12 5.66 -36.32 9.20
CA LEU A 12 5.14 -35.49 10.29
C LEU A 12 5.94 -34.17 10.25
N PHE A 13 5.35 -33.12 9.71
CA PHE A 13 5.84 -31.76 9.94
C PHE A 13 5.59 -31.44 11.42
N SER A 14 6.66 -31.48 12.20
CA SER A 14 6.70 -30.90 13.54
C SER A 14 6.60 -29.38 13.42
N CYS A 15 5.45 -28.80 13.65
CA CYS A 15 5.32 -27.38 13.92
C CYS A 15 6.03 -27.09 15.25
N SER A 16 7.16 -26.42 15.20
CA SER A 16 7.79 -25.79 16.36
C SER A 16 6.99 -24.54 16.73
N PRO A 17 6.51 -24.34 17.96
CA PRO A 17 5.58 -23.26 18.29
C PRO A 17 6.24 -21.91 18.58
N ASN A 18 7.33 -21.54 17.92
CA ASN A 18 8.02 -20.25 18.15
C ASN A 18 8.70 -19.65 16.92
N ASP A 19 8.18 -19.92 15.73
CA ASP A 19 8.66 -19.21 14.54
C ASP A 19 7.58 -18.23 14.09
N ASN A 20 7.70 -16.96 14.45
CA ASN A 20 6.95 -15.83 13.88
C ASN A 20 7.34 -15.61 12.39
N SER A 21 7.58 -16.71 11.67
CA SER A 21 8.01 -16.69 10.29
C SER A 21 6.82 -16.40 9.38
N MET A 22 7.02 -15.46 8.48
CA MET A 22 6.10 -15.24 7.38
C MET A 22 6.02 -16.49 6.51
N GLN A 23 4.81 -16.89 6.17
CA GLN A 23 4.55 -17.97 5.23
C GLN A 23 4.62 -17.41 3.80
N GLU A 24 5.50 -17.95 2.98
CA GLU A 24 5.52 -17.66 1.55
C GLU A 24 4.43 -18.43 0.83
N ASN A 25 3.63 -17.72 0.05
CA ASN A 25 2.53 -18.26 -0.73
C ASN A 25 2.63 -17.81 -2.17
N SER A 26 1.98 -18.51 -3.08
CA SER A 26 1.90 -18.14 -4.49
C SER A 26 0.49 -18.37 -5.03
N ILE A 27 0.07 -17.47 -5.92
CA ILE A 27 -1.22 -17.55 -6.57
C ILE A 27 -1.07 -17.31 -8.09
N LEU A 28 -1.82 -18.06 -8.89
CA LEU A 28 -1.80 -17.86 -10.34
C LEU A 28 -2.61 -16.61 -10.69
N HIS A 29 -1.95 -15.64 -11.33
CA HIS A 29 -2.55 -14.42 -11.82
C HIS A 29 -1.88 -14.00 -13.14
N ASP A 30 -2.67 -13.69 -14.17
CA ASP A 30 -2.19 -13.38 -15.53
C ASP A 30 -1.19 -14.43 -16.05
N GLU A 31 -1.55 -15.72 -15.93
CA GLU A 31 -0.76 -16.87 -16.35
C GLU A 31 0.62 -17.00 -15.69
N LYS A 32 0.89 -16.22 -14.65
CA LYS A 32 2.13 -16.23 -13.86
C LYS A 32 1.87 -16.50 -12.39
N LEU A 33 2.76 -17.23 -11.75
CA LEU A 33 2.75 -17.34 -10.30
C LEU A 33 3.25 -16.02 -9.70
N ARG A 34 2.41 -15.41 -8.86
CA ARG A 34 2.71 -14.20 -8.11
C ARG A 34 2.86 -14.57 -6.64
N THR A 35 3.92 -14.10 -6.02
CA THR A 35 4.28 -14.39 -4.63
C THR A 35 3.68 -13.35 -3.67
N PHE A 36 3.26 -13.80 -2.51
CA PHE A 36 2.93 -12.97 -1.36
C PHE A 36 3.31 -13.69 -0.07
N TYR A 37 3.48 -12.93 1.00
CA TYR A 37 3.80 -13.46 2.32
C TYR A 37 2.62 -13.23 3.26
N THR A 38 2.37 -14.17 4.16
CA THR A 38 1.33 -14.08 5.17
C THR A 38 1.95 -14.09 6.56
N TYR A 39 1.55 -13.15 7.39
CA TYR A 39 1.78 -13.16 8.83
C TYR A 39 0.47 -13.46 9.54
N VAL A 40 0.50 -14.41 10.47
CA VAL A 40 -0.67 -14.78 11.28
C VAL A 40 -0.29 -14.54 12.74
N PRO A 41 -1.06 -13.75 13.51
CA PRO A 41 -0.78 -13.51 14.92
C PRO A 41 -0.93 -14.80 15.75
N SER A 42 -0.34 -14.80 16.93
CA SER A 42 -0.36 -15.98 17.84
C SER A 42 -1.77 -16.38 18.28
N ASN A 43 -2.67 -15.41 18.38
CA ASN A 43 -4.07 -15.63 18.69
C ASN A 43 -4.92 -15.41 17.44
N ILE A 44 -5.76 -16.38 17.10
CA ILE A 44 -6.73 -16.26 16.01
C ILE A 44 -8.11 -16.19 16.63
N ASP A 45 -8.72 -15.01 16.55
CA ASP A 45 -10.08 -14.77 17.02
C ASP A 45 -11.11 -14.93 15.90
N LYS A 46 -12.36 -14.77 16.23
CA LYS A 46 -13.41 -14.51 15.26
C LYS A 46 -13.34 -13.03 14.84
N GLU A 47 -13.71 -12.76 13.59
CA GLU A 47 -13.77 -11.40 13.05
C GLU A 47 -12.42 -10.67 13.00
N MET A 48 -11.44 -11.28 12.33
CA MET A 48 -10.10 -10.73 12.15
C MET A 48 -10.07 -9.54 11.20
N THR A 49 -9.09 -8.66 11.40
CA THR A 49 -8.72 -7.64 10.41
C THR A 49 -7.55 -8.14 9.56
N LEU A 50 -7.69 -8.03 8.23
CA LEU A 50 -6.60 -8.24 7.28
C LEU A 50 -5.95 -6.92 6.93
N VAL A 51 -4.63 -6.83 7.10
CA VAL A 51 -3.82 -5.68 6.65
C VAL A 51 -2.98 -6.11 5.47
N VAL A 52 -3.21 -5.48 4.31
CA VAL A 52 -2.42 -5.72 3.09
C VAL A 52 -1.36 -4.63 2.98
N GLY A 53 -0.08 -5.01 3.07
CA GLY A 53 1.07 -4.10 3.03
C GLY A 53 1.75 -4.07 1.66
N LEU A 54 1.84 -2.89 1.04
CA LEU A 54 2.36 -2.67 -0.31
C LEU A 54 3.67 -1.86 -0.26
N HIS A 55 4.77 -2.47 -0.68
CA HIS A 55 6.08 -1.83 -0.70
C HIS A 55 6.19 -0.72 -1.76
N GLY A 56 7.15 0.19 -1.61
CA GLY A 56 7.47 1.22 -2.60
C GLY A 56 8.24 0.69 -3.82
N TYR A 57 8.49 1.57 -4.78
CA TYR A 57 9.33 1.27 -5.95
C TYR A 57 10.69 0.71 -5.52
N THR A 58 11.18 -0.31 -6.22
CA THR A 58 12.39 -1.09 -5.89
C THR A 58 12.35 -1.90 -4.59
N GLY A 59 11.29 -1.78 -3.80
CA GLY A 59 11.12 -2.50 -2.53
C GLY A 59 10.72 -3.97 -2.69
N ASN A 60 10.37 -4.58 -1.57
CA ASN A 60 9.79 -5.92 -1.46
C ASN A 60 9.07 -6.05 -0.11
N ALA A 61 8.39 -7.16 0.12
CA ALA A 61 7.67 -7.43 1.37
C ALA A 61 8.56 -7.26 2.61
N LYS A 62 9.80 -7.74 2.58
CA LYS A 62 10.72 -7.64 3.73
C LYS A 62 11.09 -6.19 4.05
N THR A 63 11.33 -5.36 3.03
CA THR A 63 11.63 -3.94 3.21
C THR A 63 10.43 -3.14 3.70
N PHE A 64 9.22 -3.58 3.39
CA PHE A 64 7.99 -3.00 3.93
C PHE A 64 7.84 -3.32 5.42
N ILE A 65 8.02 -4.59 5.81
CA ILE A 65 7.81 -5.07 7.18
C ILE A 65 8.82 -4.46 8.14
N ARG A 66 10.09 -4.36 7.73
CA ARG A 66 11.18 -3.84 8.56
C ARG A 66 11.56 -2.44 8.13
N LYS A 67 11.26 -1.48 8.97
CA LYS A 67 11.60 -0.09 8.78
C LYS A 67 12.40 0.43 9.98
N GLY A 68 13.71 0.61 9.78
CA GLY A 68 14.61 0.99 10.88
C GLY A 68 14.54 0.00 12.05
N ASP A 69 14.17 0.49 13.22
CA ASP A 69 13.98 -0.31 14.45
C ASP A 69 12.55 -0.85 14.62
N ALA A 70 11.65 -0.54 13.70
CA ALA A 70 10.28 -1.04 13.71
C ALA A 70 10.15 -2.34 12.91
N ASP A 71 9.34 -3.24 13.43
CA ASP A 71 8.86 -4.44 12.76
C ASP A 71 7.33 -4.36 12.70
N PHE A 72 6.80 -4.29 11.48
CA PHE A 72 5.36 -4.12 11.27
C PHE A 72 4.57 -5.33 11.79
N ASN A 73 5.15 -6.52 11.73
CA ASN A 73 4.50 -7.71 12.30
C ASN A 73 4.31 -7.62 13.82
N ASN A 74 5.19 -6.92 14.56
CA ASN A 74 4.95 -6.67 15.98
C ASN A 74 3.71 -5.80 16.23
N PHE A 75 3.46 -4.82 15.35
CA PHE A 75 2.22 -4.03 15.42
C PHE A 75 0.99 -4.91 15.14
N LEU A 76 1.07 -5.80 14.15
CA LEU A 76 -0.02 -6.73 13.82
C LEU A 76 -0.27 -7.72 14.95
N GLU A 77 0.78 -8.26 15.59
CA GLU A 77 0.65 -9.13 16.75
C GLU A 77 -0.09 -8.47 17.91
N ILE A 78 0.30 -7.23 18.25
CA ILE A 78 -0.32 -6.47 19.37
C ILE A 78 -1.80 -6.19 19.11
N ASN A 79 -2.17 -5.93 17.85
CA ASN A 79 -3.55 -5.61 17.46
C ASN A 79 -4.36 -6.83 17.01
N ASN A 80 -3.76 -8.02 17.02
CA ASN A 80 -4.38 -9.26 16.57
C ASN A 80 -4.86 -9.19 15.10
N PHE A 81 -4.00 -8.68 14.20
CA PHE A 81 -4.28 -8.54 12.78
C PHE A 81 -3.50 -9.56 11.95
N ILE A 82 -4.10 -10.05 10.87
CA ILE A 82 -3.43 -10.84 9.86
C ILE A 82 -2.74 -9.89 8.87
N GLY A 83 -1.48 -10.16 8.54
CA GLY A 83 -0.73 -9.42 7.52
C GLY A 83 -0.64 -10.19 6.21
N ALA A 84 -0.87 -9.50 5.10
CA ALA A 84 -0.59 -10.00 3.75
C ALA A 84 0.35 -9.03 3.04
N TYR A 85 1.44 -9.54 2.48
CA TYR A 85 2.47 -8.73 1.84
C TYR A 85 2.73 -9.25 0.43
N PRO A 86 1.96 -8.77 -0.56
CA PRO A 86 2.20 -9.09 -1.96
C PRO A 86 3.54 -8.58 -2.45
N GLU A 87 4.13 -9.26 -3.45
CA GLU A 87 5.33 -8.81 -4.17
C GLU A 87 4.96 -8.13 -5.48
N GLY A 88 5.45 -6.91 -5.66
CA GLY A 88 5.37 -6.19 -6.92
C GLY A 88 6.14 -6.91 -8.03
N LYS A 89 5.78 -6.65 -9.29
CA LYS A 89 6.53 -7.19 -10.43
C LYS A 89 7.96 -6.67 -10.42
N SER A 90 8.93 -7.58 -10.52
CA SER A 90 10.33 -7.22 -10.54
C SER A 90 10.96 -7.50 -11.92
N PHE A 91 11.92 -6.65 -12.29
CA PHE A 91 12.70 -6.75 -13.50
C PHE A 91 14.13 -6.27 -13.28
N TYR A 92 15.02 -6.59 -14.21
CA TYR A 92 16.40 -6.12 -14.20
C TYR A 92 16.63 -5.13 -15.33
N ALA A 93 17.24 -3.99 -15.00
CA ALA A 93 17.71 -3.02 -15.98
C ALA A 93 19.01 -2.38 -15.45
N ASN A 94 19.95 -2.10 -16.35
CA ASN A 94 21.24 -1.46 -16.02
C ASN A 94 21.99 -2.15 -14.85
N GLY A 95 21.91 -3.49 -14.76
CA GLY A 95 22.54 -4.28 -13.70
C GLY A 95 21.91 -4.18 -12.32
N ARG A 96 20.73 -3.57 -12.20
CA ARG A 96 19.97 -3.42 -10.94
C ARG A 96 18.61 -4.08 -11.03
N ARG A 97 18.12 -4.59 -9.88
CA ARG A 97 16.74 -5.07 -9.75
C ARG A 97 15.82 -3.89 -9.45
N PHE A 98 14.75 -3.82 -10.19
CA PHE A 98 13.61 -2.93 -9.93
C PHE A 98 12.39 -3.77 -9.59
N SER A 99 11.46 -3.18 -8.86
CA SER A 99 10.13 -3.73 -8.61
C SER A 99 9.14 -2.57 -8.55
N SER A 100 7.96 -2.77 -9.11
CA SER A 100 6.93 -1.74 -9.17
C SER A 100 5.54 -2.34 -9.17
N TRP A 101 4.58 -1.48 -8.91
CA TRP A 101 3.16 -1.75 -9.00
C TRP A 101 2.54 -0.94 -10.13
N ASN A 102 1.57 -1.53 -10.82
CA ASN A 102 0.69 -0.78 -11.70
C ASN A 102 -0.37 -0.03 -10.85
N ASP A 103 -0.10 1.23 -10.60
CA ASP A 103 -1.00 2.15 -9.89
C ASP A 103 -2.03 2.83 -10.82
N LEU A 104 -2.11 2.36 -12.08
CA LEU A 104 -2.96 2.88 -13.16
C LEU A 104 -2.55 4.27 -13.67
N ALA A 105 -1.54 4.89 -13.10
CA ALA A 105 -1.05 6.22 -13.48
C ALA A 105 0.38 6.14 -14.05
N GLY A 106 1.34 5.66 -13.28
CA GLY A 106 2.74 5.60 -13.68
C GLY A 106 3.03 4.68 -14.86
N SER A 107 2.14 3.72 -15.19
CA SER A 107 2.25 2.84 -16.36
C SER A 107 1.77 3.50 -17.66
N ILE A 108 0.93 4.53 -17.58
CA ILE A 108 0.39 5.24 -18.77
C ILE A 108 1.35 6.32 -19.25
N GLY A 109 2.02 7.02 -18.33
CA GLY A 109 2.94 8.12 -18.62
C GLY A 109 2.28 9.41 -19.06
N GLN A 110 0.97 9.41 -19.36
CA GLN A 110 0.19 10.57 -19.73
C GLN A 110 -1.17 10.52 -19.05
N GLY A 111 -1.50 11.57 -18.35
CA GLY A 111 -2.77 11.74 -17.64
C GLY A 111 -3.73 12.71 -18.35
N PRO A 112 -4.91 12.94 -17.76
CA PRO A 112 -5.90 13.89 -18.29
C PRO A 112 -5.40 15.34 -18.39
N LYS A 113 -4.38 15.70 -17.62
CA LYS A 113 -3.77 17.04 -17.60
C LYS A 113 -2.46 17.11 -18.42
N GLY A 114 -2.11 16.08 -19.18
CA GLY A 114 -0.89 15.98 -19.98
C GLY A 114 0.08 14.91 -19.48
N ASP A 115 1.35 15.06 -19.84
CA ASP A 115 2.41 14.17 -19.40
C ASP A 115 2.56 14.20 -17.86
N ILE A 116 2.85 13.03 -17.27
CA ILE A 116 3.07 12.92 -15.81
C ILE A 116 4.51 13.23 -15.41
N CYS A 117 5.39 13.54 -16.37
CA CYS A 117 6.76 13.96 -16.12
C CYS A 117 7.24 15.00 -17.12
N ASP A 118 8.30 15.71 -16.76
CA ASP A 118 9.10 16.50 -17.69
C ASP A 118 9.82 15.56 -18.67
N ILE A 119 9.42 15.60 -19.94
CA ILE A 119 9.87 14.67 -20.98
C ILE A 119 11.36 14.84 -21.32
N ASP A 120 11.97 15.94 -20.96
CA ASP A 120 13.39 16.24 -21.21
C ASP A 120 14.32 15.75 -20.09
N ARG A 121 13.75 15.24 -18.98
CA ARG A 121 14.52 14.66 -17.86
C ARG A 121 14.93 13.22 -18.11
N ASP A 122 15.92 12.73 -17.34
CA ASP A 122 16.23 11.32 -17.26
C ASP A 122 15.08 10.55 -16.65
N HIS A 123 14.78 9.39 -17.21
CA HIS A 123 13.64 8.58 -16.83
C HIS A 123 14.06 7.24 -16.26
N TYR A 124 13.14 6.67 -15.46
CA TYR A 124 13.28 5.31 -14.97
C TYR A 124 13.27 4.29 -16.10
N PRO A 125 13.94 3.13 -15.91
CA PRO A 125 13.86 2.04 -16.88
C PRO A 125 12.42 1.55 -17.07
N TYR A 126 12.06 1.29 -18.31
CA TYR A 126 10.75 0.73 -18.62
C TYR A 126 10.61 -0.71 -18.14
N PRO A 127 9.50 -1.05 -17.42
CA PRO A 127 9.19 -2.43 -17.13
C PRO A 127 8.98 -3.24 -18.43
N PRO A 128 9.53 -4.46 -18.53
CA PRO A 128 9.49 -5.25 -19.78
C PRO A 128 8.09 -5.81 -20.11
N ASP A 129 7.14 -5.72 -19.20
CA ASP A 129 5.74 -6.10 -19.42
C ASP A 129 4.90 -4.97 -20.03
N CYS A 130 5.48 -3.79 -20.22
CA CYS A 130 4.82 -2.66 -20.86
C CYS A 130 5.05 -2.69 -22.39
N VAL A 131 3.96 -2.70 -23.16
CA VAL A 131 4.01 -2.64 -24.62
C VAL A 131 3.89 -1.19 -25.05
N ASN A 132 4.90 -0.69 -25.78
CA ASN A 132 4.97 0.71 -26.24
C ASN A 132 4.78 1.72 -25.07
N PRO A 133 5.60 1.65 -24.04
CA PRO A 133 5.44 2.53 -22.88
C PRO A 133 5.68 3.99 -23.28
N HIS A 134 4.91 4.89 -22.68
CA HIS A 134 5.19 6.32 -22.77
C HIS A 134 6.54 6.62 -22.07
N ARG A 135 7.25 7.67 -22.52
CA ARG A 135 8.56 8.03 -21.97
C ARG A 135 8.54 8.25 -20.45
N CYS A 136 7.43 8.74 -19.91
CA CYS A 136 7.26 8.94 -18.46
C CYS A 136 6.83 7.66 -17.70
N SER A 137 6.61 6.51 -18.38
CA SER A 137 6.18 5.29 -17.71
C SER A 137 7.31 4.68 -16.90
N TRP A 138 7.03 4.31 -15.65
CA TRP A 138 7.99 3.68 -14.74
C TRP A 138 7.39 2.52 -13.92
N ALA A 139 6.06 2.49 -13.80
CA ALA A 139 5.34 1.45 -13.09
C ALA A 139 5.07 0.23 -13.98
N SER A 140 4.81 -0.93 -13.40
CA SER A 140 4.44 -2.15 -14.15
C SER A 140 3.13 -1.94 -14.92
N CYS A 141 2.93 -2.71 -16.00
CA CYS A 141 1.71 -2.67 -16.81
C CYS A 141 0.77 -3.86 -16.55
N GLY A 142 1.05 -4.67 -15.53
CA GLY A 142 0.23 -5.82 -15.17
C GLY A 142 -1.01 -5.45 -14.37
N ASP A 143 -1.91 -6.41 -14.17
CA ASP A 143 -3.08 -6.28 -13.31
C ASP A 143 -2.70 -6.52 -11.83
N ASP A 144 -2.09 -5.53 -11.18
CA ASP A 144 -1.72 -5.63 -9.77
C ASP A 144 -2.93 -5.47 -8.83
N ILE A 145 -3.96 -4.75 -9.24
CA ILE A 145 -5.21 -4.65 -8.48
C ILE A 145 -5.90 -6.01 -8.40
N GLY A 146 -6.08 -6.71 -9.51
CA GLY A 146 -6.65 -8.06 -9.52
C GLY A 146 -5.78 -9.08 -8.79
N PHE A 147 -4.45 -8.92 -8.79
CA PHE A 147 -3.57 -9.74 -7.97
C PHE A 147 -3.83 -9.54 -6.48
N VAL A 148 -3.88 -8.28 -6.01
CA VAL A 148 -4.17 -7.97 -4.61
C VAL A 148 -5.59 -8.42 -4.23
N GLU A 149 -6.56 -8.28 -5.13
CA GLU A 149 -7.91 -8.82 -4.92
C GLU A 149 -7.89 -10.32 -4.63
N LYS A 150 -7.15 -11.10 -5.43
CA LYS A 150 -6.98 -12.54 -5.18
C LYS A 150 -6.29 -12.85 -3.86
N VAL A 151 -5.33 -12.03 -3.45
CA VAL A 151 -4.68 -12.18 -2.14
C VAL A 151 -5.67 -11.93 -1.00
N ILE A 152 -6.53 -10.92 -1.13
CA ILE A 152 -7.61 -10.67 -0.16
C ILE A 152 -8.57 -11.87 -0.10
N ASP A 153 -9.03 -12.35 -1.26
CA ASP A 153 -9.95 -13.50 -1.35
C ASP A 153 -9.32 -14.78 -0.78
N TYR A 154 -8.01 -15.00 -1.01
CA TYR A 154 -7.27 -16.10 -0.42
C TYR A 154 -7.37 -16.11 1.12
N HIS A 155 -7.17 -14.96 1.76
CA HIS A 155 -7.26 -14.84 3.21
C HIS A 155 -8.71 -14.93 3.72
N LYS A 156 -9.68 -14.34 3.03
CA LYS A 156 -11.11 -14.46 3.35
C LYS A 156 -11.63 -15.90 3.28
N ASN A 157 -11.01 -16.74 2.47
CA ASN A 157 -11.35 -18.17 2.38
C ASN A 157 -10.76 -19.01 3.52
N GLN A 158 -9.75 -18.52 4.24
CA GLN A 158 -9.07 -19.25 5.30
C GLN A 158 -9.38 -18.74 6.70
N TYR A 159 -9.73 -17.46 6.81
CA TYR A 159 -9.96 -16.78 8.08
C TYR A 159 -11.27 -16.00 8.03
N ASP A 160 -11.90 -15.84 9.18
CA ASP A 160 -13.10 -14.98 9.31
C ASP A 160 -12.69 -13.51 9.29
N ILE A 161 -12.45 -12.97 8.08
CA ILE A 161 -12.01 -11.59 7.88
C ILE A 161 -13.23 -10.66 7.86
N LYS A 162 -13.31 -9.78 8.84
CA LYS A 162 -14.35 -8.77 9.01
C LYS A 162 -14.01 -7.46 8.31
N SER A 163 -12.74 -7.05 8.40
CA SER A 163 -12.26 -5.78 7.85
C SER A 163 -10.97 -5.96 7.07
N VAL A 164 -10.81 -5.16 6.03
CA VAL A 164 -9.60 -5.15 5.17
C VAL A 164 -9.05 -3.73 5.11
N ILE A 165 -7.81 -3.56 5.55
CA ILE A 165 -7.05 -2.32 5.47
C ILE A 165 -5.93 -2.52 4.45
N VAL A 166 -5.80 -1.62 3.48
CA VAL A 166 -4.68 -1.63 2.54
C VAL A 166 -3.76 -0.46 2.87
N ILE A 167 -2.51 -0.76 3.17
CA ILE A 167 -1.48 0.25 3.48
C ILE A 167 -0.34 0.15 2.48
N GLY A 168 0.15 1.27 1.99
CA GLY A 168 1.27 1.27 1.06
C GLY A 168 2.14 2.52 1.18
N MET A 169 3.41 2.35 0.80
CA MET A 169 4.41 3.41 0.77
C MET A 169 4.76 3.78 -0.66
N SER A 170 4.83 5.09 -1.00
CA SER A 170 5.27 5.58 -2.31
C SER A 170 4.44 4.96 -3.45
N ASN A 171 5.04 4.28 -4.42
CA ASN A 171 4.30 3.52 -5.45
C ASN A 171 3.27 2.52 -4.85
N GLY A 172 3.59 1.88 -3.71
CA GLY A 172 2.61 1.06 -2.97
C GLY A 172 1.46 1.88 -2.39
N GLY A 173 1.71 3.14 -1.98
CA GLY A 173 0.69 4.10 -1.54
C GLY A 173 -0.23 4.53 -2.69
N MET A 174 0.35 4.77 -3.87
CA MET A 174 -0.40 5.04 -5.11
C MET A 174 -1.31 3.86 -5.46
N LEU A 175 -0.79 2.63 -5.38
CA LEU A 175 -1.59 1.43 -5.60
C LEU A 175 -2.67 1.25 -4.52
N ALA A 176 -2.39 1.54 -3.24
CA ALA A 176 -3.38 1.47 -2.17
C ALA A 176 -4.58 2.40 -2.45
N GLN A 177 -4.33 3.61 -2.94
CA GLN A 177 -5.38 4.53 -3.36
C GLN A 177 -6.17 4.01 -4.57
N ALA A 178 -5.48 3.47 -5.59
CA ALA A 178 -6.12 2.87 -6.74
C ALA A 178 -7.00 1.66 -6.37
N ILE A 179 -6.54 0.81 -5.44
CA ILE A 179 -7.30 -0.31 -4.86
C ILE A 179 -8.55 0.21 -4.14
N GLY A 180 -8.42 1.22 -3.29
CA GLY A 180 -9.55 1.86 -2.62
C GLY A 180 -10.62 2.35 -3.60
N CYS A 181 -10.21 2.89 -4.77
CA CYS A 181 -11.14 3.33 -5.80
C CYS A 181 -11.80 2.18 -6.59
N LYS A 182 -11.12 1.04 -6.73
CA LYS A 182 -11.57 -0.07 -7.60
C LYS A 182 -12.24 -1.21 -6.84
N LEU A 183 -11.82 -1.48 -5.60
CA LEU A 183 -12.27 -2.61 -4.79
C LEU A 183 -13.11 -2.16 -3.57
N THR A 184 -13.98 -1.18 -3.76
CA THR A 184 -14.81 -0.56 -2.71
C THR A 184 -15.75 -1.54 -1.98
N ASP A 185 -15.97 -2.73 -2.51
CA ASP A 185 -16.76 -3.79 -1.88
C ASP A 185 -15.93 -4.78 -1.05
N LYS A 186 -14.61 -4.66 -1.10
CA LYS A 186 -13.68 -5.59 -0.46
C LYS A 186 -12.74 -4.95 0.56
N VAL A 187 -12.59 -3.62 0.49
CA VAL A 187 -11.65 -2.84 1.30
C VAL A 187 -12.42 -1.81 2.12
N ASP A 188 -12.13 -1.72 3.41
CA ASP A 188 -12.82 -0.82 4.36
C ASP A 188 -12.02 0.45 4.64
N ALA A 189 -10.69 0.38 4.53
CA ALA A 189 -9.82 1.55 4.71
C ALA A 189 -8.54 1.46 3.87
N ILE A 190 -8.01 2.61 3.49
CA ILE A 190 -6.66 2.73 2.92
C ILE A 190 -5.78 3.65 3.76
N ILE A 191 -4.49 3.32 3.81
CA ILE A 191 -3.43 4.16 4.35
C ILE A 191 -2.41 4.39 3.23
N ASN A 192 -2.36 5.62 2.74
CA ASN A 192 -1.43 6.03 1.70
C ASN A 192 -0.28 6.82 2.33
N ILE A 193 0.92 6.25 2.30
CA ILE A 193 2.14 6.88 2.81
C ILE A 193 2.95 7.42 1.61
N GLU A 194 3.02 8.74 1.48
CA GLU A 194 3.81 9.42 0.43
C GLU A 194 3.60 8.87 -0.98
N GLY A 195 2.36 8.49 -1.29
CA GLY A 195 1.95 7.96 -2.57
C GLY A 195 0.98 8.88 -3.30
N MET A 196 1.36 10.17 -3.48
CA MET A 196 0.53 11.11 -4.24
C MET A 196 0.36 10.58 -5.67
N GLN A 197 -0.87 10.55 -6.17
CA GLN A 197 -1.17 10.11 -7.53
C GLN A 197 -0.52 11.05 -8.55
N ALA A 198 -0.18 10.52 -9.73
CA ALA A 198 0.26 11.36 -10.82
C ALA A 198 -0.79 12.44 -11.14
N LEU A 199 -0.34 13.62 -11.59
CA LEU A 199 -1.17 14.79 -11.79
C LEU A 199 -2.40 14.50 -12.66
N GLY A 200 -3.59 14.80 -12.13
CA GLY A 200 -4.87 14.55 -12.80
C GLY A 200 -5.35 13.10 -12.76
N MET A 201 -4.61 12.19 -12.12
CA MET A 201 -4.96 10.77 -12.02
C MET A 201 -5.57 10.40 -10.66
N SER A 202 -5.79 11.36 -9.77
CA SER A 202 -6.52 11.13 -8.53
C SER A 202 -7.89 10.52 -8.82
N CYS A 203 -8.28 9.54 -8.02
CA CYS A 203 -9.54 8.83 -8.17
C CYS A 203 -10.40 8.95 -6.91
N ILE A 204 -11.72 8.85 -7.10
CA ILE A 204 -12.71 8.86 -6.03
C ILE A 204 -13.37 7.47 -6.00
N PRO A 205 -13.44 6.80 -4.84
CA PRO A 205 -14.16 5.53 -4.70
C PRO A 205 -15.63 5.68 -5.01
N LYS A 206 -16.24 4.63 -5.57
CA LYS A 206 -17.69 4.61 -5.85
C LYS A 206 -18.56 4.52 -4.60
N LYS A 207 -18.00 4.02 -3.50
CA LYS A 207 -18.64 3.94 -2.18
C LYS A 207 -17.77 4.62 -1.14
N PRO A 208 -18.35 5.18 -0.08
CA PRO A 208 -17.57 5.75 1.01
C PRO A 208 -16.55 4.77 1.55
N LEU A 209 -15.32 5.25 1.73
CA LEU A 209 -14.15 4.49 2.18
C LEU A 209 -13.31 5.37 3.11
N THR A 210 -12.86 4.81 4.23
CA THR A 210 -11.94 5.50 5.14
C THR A 210 -10.57 5.67 4.50
N MET A 211 -10.01 6.88 4.56
CA MET A 211 -8.68 7.19 4.05
C MET A 211 -7.82 7.87 5.10
N VAL A 212 -6.61 7.37 5.26
CA VAL A 212 -5.49 8.09 5.89
C VAL A 212 -4.43 8.34 4.83
N ILE A 213 -4.06 9.61 4.63
CA ILE A 213 -3.01 10.00 3.72
C ILE A 213 -1.93 10.76 4.48
N TYR A 214 -0.69 10.30 4.37
CA TYR A 214 0.48 10.91 4.97
C TYR A 214 1.40 11.46 3.89
N GLY A 215 1.87 12.70 4.08
CA GLY A 215 2.87 13.33 3.26
C GLY A 215 3.90 14.05 4.11
N ALA A 216 5.15 14.09 3.65
CA ALA A 216 6.24 14.80 4.31
C ALA A 216 6.61 16.06 3.51
N LYS A 217 6.73 17.19 4.19
CA LYS A 217 6.95 18.49 3.54
C LYS A 217 8.29 18.59 2.81
N ASN A 218 9.30 17.84 3.29
CA ASN A 218 10.62 17.82 2.66
C ASN A 218 10.76 16.68 1.63
N ASP A 219 9.67 15.97 1.33
CA ASP A 219 9.67 14.96 0.28
C ASP A 219 9.82 15.62 -1.09
N THR A 220 10.98 15.41 -1.73
CA THR A 220 11.28 15.88 -3.08
C THR A 220 11.05 14.81 -4.15
N THR A 221 10.74 13.57 -3.75
CA THR A 221 10.48 12.44 -4.66
C THR A 221 9.00 12.38 -5.04
N VAL A 222 8.10 12.44 -4.04
CA VAL A 222 6.64 12.49 -4.24
C VAL A 222 6.08 13.60 -3.35
N PRO A 223 6.31 14.87 -3.73
CA PRO A 223 5.94 16.00 -2.89
C PRO A 223 4.43 16.05 -2.63
N PRO A 224 4.01 16.34 -1.38
CA PRO A 224 2.59 16.48 -1.03
C PRO A 224 1.99 17.82 -1.45
N GLU A 225 2.80 18.76 -1.88
CA GLU A 225 2.43 20.11 -2.33
C GLU A 225 2.54 20.25 -3.85
N ASP A 226 2.03 21.34 -4.41
CA ASP A 226 2.08 21.63 -5.85
C ASP A 226 3.48 22.14 -6.26
N ILE A 227 4.45 21.23 -6.22
CA ILE A 227 5.83 21.47 -6.64
C ILE A 227 6.31 20.35 -7.55
N LEU A 228 7.21 20.68 -8.47
CA LEU A 228 7.86 19.71 -9.34
C LEU A 228 8.75 18.79 -8.50
N ALA A 229 8.59 17.47 -8.64
CA ALA A 229 9.47 16.50 -8.01
C ALA A 229 10.91 16.62 -8.53
N ALA A 230 11.89 16.25 -7.71
CA ALA A 230 13.31 16.38 -8.06
C ALA A 230 13.70 15.56 -9.30
N ASP A 231 13.01 14.46 -9.57
CA ASP A 231 13.17 13.61 -10.73
C ASP A 231 12.33 14.04 -11.96
N GLY A 232 11.59 15.15 -11.82
CA GLY A 232 10.81 15.74 -12.92
C GLY A 232 9.40 15.18 -13.08
N TYR A 233 8.87 14.43 -12.10
CA TYR A 233 7.48 13.94 -12.14
C TYR A 233 6.51 14.95 -11.53
N PHE A 234 5.25 14.91 -12.00
CA PHE A 234 4.16 15.77 -11.54
C PHE A 234 3.14 14.94 -10.76
N TYR A 235 2.85 15.38 -9.55
CA TYR A 235 1.91 14.70 -8.65
C TYR A 235 0.70 15.57 -8.30
N GLU A 236 -0.43 14.93 -7.99
CA GLU A 236 -1.60 15.63 -7.48
C GLU A 236 -1.34 16.05 -6.02
N PRO A 237 -1.46 17.33 -5.67
CA PRO A 237 -1.26 17.77 -4.30
C PRO A 237 -2.16 17.01 -3.31
N MET A 238 -1.60 16.59 -2.17
CA MET A 238 -2.33 15.85 -1.12
C MET A 238 -3.65 16.52 -0.74
N LYS A 239 -3.63 17.85 -0.59
CA LYS A 239 -4.81 18.65 -0.27
C LYS A 239 -5.94 18.51 -1.29
N ASN A 240 -5.63 18.35 -2.56
CA ASN A 240 -6.64 18.20 -3.61
C ASN A 240 -7.33 16.84 -3.46
N THR A 241 -6.58 15.75 -3.32
CA THR A 241 -7.11 14.40 -3.07
C THR A 241 -8.02 14.38 -1.83
N VAL A 242 -7.57 14.97 -0.72
CA VAL A 242 -8.36 15.08 0.52
C VAL A 242 -9.65 15.85 0.29
N ASN A 243 -9.59 16.99 -0.41
CA ASN A 243 -10.77 17.81 -0.70
C ASN A 243 -11.77 17.08 -1.60
N GLU A 244 -11.29 16.36 -2.62
CA GLU A 244 -12.16 15.58 -3.51
C GLU A 244 -12.89 14.48 -2.74
N TRP A 245 -12.19 13.71 -1.91
CA TRP A 245 -12.79 12.61 -1.15
C TRP A 245 -13.77 13.11 -0.07
N LYS A 246 -13.40 14.12 0.73
CA LYS A 246 -14.31 14.67 1.76
C LYS A 246 -15.58 15.26 1.15
N ASN A 247 -15.46 15.88 -0.02
CA ASN A 247 -16.62 16.45 -0.71
C ASN A 247 -17.51 15.34 -1.32
N ALA A 248 -16.87 14.31 -1.92
CA ALA A 248 -17.59 13.18 -2.49
C ALA A 248 -18.37 12.39 -1.43
N PHE A 249 -17.88 12.33 -0.19
CA PHE A 249 -18.51 11.62 0.92
C PHE A 249 -19.24 12.55 1.90
N ASN A 250 -19.49 13.80 1.52
CA ASN A 250 -20.29 14.77 2.28
C ASN A 250 -19.85 14.90 3.75
N CYS A 251 -18.53 14.92 4.00
CA CYS A 251 -18.01 15.07 5.37
C CYS A 251 -18.39 16.44 5.94
N SER A 252 -19.21 16.48 6.99
CA SER A 252 -19.78 17.72 7.52
C SER A 252 -18.94 18.36 8.62
N ASN A 253 -18.03 17.62 9.26
CA ASN A 253 -17.24 18.08 10.38
C ASN A 253 -15.75 17.87 10.14
N SER A 254 -14.93 18.71 10.79
CA SER A 254 -13.49 18.51 10.82
C SER A 254 -12.88 18.92 12.15
N SER A 255 -11.72 18.35 12.46
CA SER A 255 -10.85 18.77 13.55
C SER A 255 -9.42 18.88 13.07
N LYS A 256 -8.63 19.75 13.71
CA LYS A 256 -7.21 19.93 13.45
C LYS A 256 -6.42 19.67 14.72
N LYS A 257 -5.31 18.97 14.57
CA LYS A 257 -4.39 18.68 15.67
C LYS A 257 -2.96 18.97 15.25
N GLN A 258 -2.21 19.60 16.15
CA GLN A 258 -0.77 19.77 16.01
C GLN A 258 -0.07 18.85 17.02
N ILE A 259 0.92 18.11 16.55
CA ILE A 259 1.77 17.24 17.35
C ILE A 259 3.19 17.78 17.21
N SER A 260 3.84 18.13 18.31
CA SER A 260 5.21 18.69 18.29
C SER A 260 6.25 17.70 18.80
N ASN A 261 5.84 16.56 19.33
CA ASN A 261 6.73 15.54 19.88
C ASN A 261 6.07 14.15 19.71
N PRO A 262 6.73 13.16 19.12
CA PRO A 262 8.14 13.11 18.74
C PRO A 262 8.45 13.76 17.37
N ALA A 263 7.44 14.16 16.59
CA ALA A 263 7.59 14.80 15.29
C ALA A 263 6.68 16.04 15.17
N GLU A 264 6.98 16.94 14.26
CA GLU A 264 6.14 18.11 13.98
C GLU A 264 5.11 17.76 12.93
N ILE A 265 3.89 17.44 13.37
CA ILE A 265 2.80 16.93 12.52
C ILE A 265 1.62 17.90 12.57
N SER A 266 1.07 18.22 11.39
CA SER A 266 -0.27 18.77 11.22
C SER A 266 -1.22 17.67 10.79
N GLU A 267 -2.21 17.35 11.61
CA GLU A 267 -3.27 16.40 11.31
C GLU A 267 -4.58 17.15 11.07
N GLU A 268 -5.27 16.83 9.98
CA GLU A 268 -6.64 17.29 9.73
C GLU A 268 -7.54 16.06 9.50
N HIS A 269 -8.56 15.94 10.33
CA HIS A 269 -9.47 14.82 10.38
C HIS A 269 -10.89 15.27 10.03
N PHE A 270 -11.48 14.67 8.98
CA PHE A 270 -12.84 14.92 8.52
C PHE A 270 -13.71 13.72 8.91
N TYR A 271 -14.87 13.99 9.50
CA TYR A 271 -15.79 12.99 10.04
C TYR A 271 -17.25 13.38 9.81
N ASN A 272 -18.18 12.54 10.28
CA ASN A 272 -19.59 12.61 9.92
C ASN A 272 -19.76 12.62 8.40
N CYS A 273 -19.08 11.71 7.73
CA CYS A 273 -19.16 11.47 6.31
C CYS A 273 -20.25 10.40 6.01
N ASP A 274 -20.70 10.34 4.76
CA ASP A 274 -21.56 9.26 4.28
C ASP A 274 -20.91 7.90 4.60
N GLY A 275 -21.75 6.92 4.95
CA GLY A 275 -21.27 5.58 5.33
C GLY A 275 -20.49 5.50 6.65
N GLY A 276 -20.40 6.59 7.41
CA GLY A 276 -19.67 6.63 8.69
C GLY A 276 -18.14 6.59 8.56
N VAL A 277 -17.62 6.81 7.34
CA VAL A 277 -16.17 6.81 7.06
C VAL A 277 -15.51 8.11 7.53
N THR A 278 -14.18 8.11 7.56
CA THR A 278 -13.37 9.28 7.91
C THR A 278 -12.27 9.50 6.88
N ILE A 279 -11.88 10.76 6.70
CA ILE A 279 -10.75 11.15 5.86
C ILE A 279 -9.74 11.88 6.74
N THR A 280 -8.53 11.40 6.81
CA THR A 280 -7.46 12.00 7.62
C THR A 280 -6.26 12.33 6.77
N SER A 281 -5.81 13.56 6.81
CA SER A 281 -4.52 13.98 6.25
C SER A 281 -3.52 14.26 7.36
N ILE A 282 -2.29 13.78 7.16
CA ILE A 282 -1.18 13.91 8.10
C ILE A 282 -0.01 14.52 7.32
N LEU A 283 0.37 15.74 7.66
CA LEU A 283 1.53 16.42 7.09
C LEU A 283 2.66 16.48 8.12
N ASP A 284 3.77 15.82 7.82
CA ASP A 284 5.00 15.90 8.61
C ASP A 284 5.88 17.05 8.10
N HIS A 285 6.22 17.98 8.97
CA HIS A 285 6.95 19.19 8.59
C HIS A 285 8.46 19.00 8.47
N ASN A 286 9.00 17.88 9.01
CA ASN A 286 10.43 17.68 9.14
C ASN A 286 10.95 16.41 8.44
N ASN A 287 10.05 15.49 8.02
CA ASN A 287 10.43 14.25 7.34
C ASN A 287 10.66 14.48 5.83
N ASP A 288 11.33 13.52 5.23
CA ASP A 288 11.57 13.37 3.81
C ASP A 288 10.74 12.19 3.24
N HIS A 289 11.08 11.64 2.07
CA HIS A 289 10.40 10.49 1.47
C HIS A 289 10.59 9.21 2.28
N ASP A 290 9.93 9.15 3.45
CA ASP A 290 10.04 8.04 4.40
C ASP A 290 8.78 7.89 5.29
N TRP A 291 8.69 6.78 6.01
CA TRP A 291 7.66 6.57 7.02
C TRP A 291 7.72 7.62 8.12
N PRO A 292 6.59 7.93 8.82
CA PRO A 292 6.62 8.82 9.96
C PRO A 292 7.60 8.31 11.04
N LYS A 293 8.44 9.20 11.56
CA LYS A 293 9.48 8.87 12.56
C LYS A 293 9.13 9.41 13.94
N PRO A 294 9.49 8.72 15.04
CA PRO A 294 10.10 7.38 15.10
C PRO A 294 9.16 6.29 14.57
N TYR A 295 9.70 5.30 13.86
CA TYR A 295 8.88 4.36 13.07
C TYR A 295 7.80 3.62 13.87
N LYS A 296 8.11 3.15 15.10
CA LYS A 296 7.12 2.48 15.97
C LYS A 296 5.94 3.41 16.34
N TRP A 297 6.24 4.66 16.62
CA TRP A 297 5.21 5.68 16.87
C TRP A 297 4.46 6.00 15.57
N GLY A 298 5.16 6.12 14.46
CA GLY A 298 4.60 6.43 13.16
C GLY A 298 3.56 5.41 12.69
N ILE A 299 3.81 4.11 12.91
CA ILE A 299 2.81 3.08 12.61
C ILE A 299 1.53 3.32 13.42
N ASN A 300 1.63 3.61 14.71
CA ASN A 300 0.46 3.90 15.55
C ASN A 300 -0.25 5.20 15.10
N LEU A 301 0.50 6.23 14.72
CA LEU A 301 -0.07 7.47 14.16
C LEU A 301 -0.94 7.19 12.93
N LEU A 302 -0.45 6.37 12.00
CA LEU A 302 -1.15 6.04 10.76
C LEU A 302 -2.43 5.23 10.99
N PHE A 303 -2.45 4.34 11.97
CA PHE A 303 -3.60 3.50 12.27
C PHE A 303 -4.60 4.13 13.24
N ALA A 304 -4.20 5.10 14.06
CA ALA A 304 -5.07 5.72 15.07
C ALA A 304 -6.41 6.23 14.51
N PRO A 305 -6.49 6.87 13.31
CA PRO A 305 -7.77 7.33 12.76
C PRO A 305 -8.73 6.21 12.32
N ILE A 306 -8.24 4.97 12.20
CA ILE A 306 -9.03 3.81 11.77
C ILE A 306 -9.47 2.98 12.99
N LEU A 307 -8.64 2.93 14.04
CA LEU A 307 -8.85 2.07 15.21
C LEU A 307 -9.65 2.74 16.34
N ASN A 308 -9.84 4.07 16.29
CA ASN A 308 -10.64 4.85 17.21
C ASN A 308 -12.04 5.07 16.60
#